data_922cf29cc4df47cf80486486c972775c
#
_entry.id   922cf29cc4df47cf80486486c972775c
#
_cell.length_a   1.000
_cell.length_b   1.000
_cell.length_c   1.000
_cell.angle_alpha   90.00
_cell.angle_beta   90.00
_cell.angle_gamma   90.00
#
_symmetry.space_group_name_H-M   'P 1'
#
loop_
_entity.id
_entity.type
_entity.pdbx_description
1 polymer ?
#
loop_
_entity_poly.entity_id
_entity_poly.type
_entity_poly.pdbx_seq_one_letter_code
_entity_poly.pdbx_strand_id
1 'polypeptide(L)'
;MDRRLFLQFPLLASVLALQAKNQSKTNSSKGFVVRSGKDRYQEELYIMGGEFDCKVSSKDTDGALLIYDTVRETKGGPALHFHESQDELFYIIKGEFIVRVGDDAFNLKAGDFAFAPRKIPHAFAKTSDSEGQMLVMFQPAGLMEDFFKQMSQLGKNIPKDMEHALKDLFSTHGMQVVGPPLKY
;
A
#
# COMPACT_ATOMS: atom_id res chain seq x y z
N MET A 1 8.72 -39.54 69.07
CA MET A 1 9.67 -38.43 68.82
C MET A 1 9.98 -38.43 67.33
N ASP A 2 9.13 -37.72 66.56
CA ASP A 2 9.26 -37.68 65.09
C ASP A 2 9.83 -36.35 64.67
N ARG A 3 11.00 -36.37 64.10
CA ARG A 3 11.65 -35.22 63.48
C ARG A 3 11.30 -35.20 62.00
N ARG A 4 10.33 -34.38 61.63
CA ARG A 4 10.04 -34.08 60.21
C ARG A 4 11.09 -33.09 59.66
N LEU A 5 11.93 -33.61 58.78
CA LEU A 5 12.85 -32.81 58.01
C LEU A 5 12.08 -32.09 56.89
N PHE A 6 11.93 -30.76 56.97
CA PHE A 6 11.43 -29.94 55.87
C PHE A 6 12.60 -29.64 54.94
N LEU A 7 12.63 -30.32 53.79
CA LEU A 7 13.48 -29.94 52.67
C LEU A 7 12.88 -28.72 51.96
N GLN A 8 13.48 -27.56 52.18
CA GLN A 8 13.22 -26.36 51.41
C GLN A 8 13.98 -26.43 50.11
N PHE A 9 13.27 -26.64 49.00
CA PHE A 9 13.81 -26.43 47.65
C PHE A 9 13.73 -24.93 47.33
N PRO A 10 14.85 -24.29 46.96
CA PRO A 10 14.76 -22.93 46.40
C PRO A 10 14.27 -23.04 44.98
N LEU A 11 13.09 -22.49 44.72
CA LEU A 11 12.58 -22.22 43.37
C LEU A 11 13.48 -21.15 42.72
N LEU A 12 14.46 -21.60 41.94
CA LEU A 12 15.14 -20.72 40.98
C LEU A 12 14.21 -20.45 39.83
N ALA A 13 13.40 -19.38 39.97
CA ALA A 13 12.68 -18.78 38.87
C ALA A 13 13.69 -18.06 37.95
N SER A 14 14.18 -18.80 36.95
CA SER A 14 14.90 -18.19 35.83
C SER A 14 13.93 -17.38 34.99
N VAL A 15 13.83 -16.11 35.29
CA VAL A 15 13.21 -15.13 34.44
C VAL A 15 14.11 -14.97 33.21
N LEU A 16 13.84 -15.77 32.18
CA LEU A 16 14.33 -15.45 30.83
C LEU A 16 13.62 -14.19 30.37
N ALA A 17 14.21 -13.05 30.66
CA ALA A 17 13.88 -11.80 29.98
C ALA A 17 14.20 -11.96 28.50
N LEU A 18 13.18 -12.28 27.71
CA LEU A 18 13.23 -12.15 26.26
C LEU A 18 13.37 -10.65 25.97
N GLN A 19 14.60 -10.18 25.96
CA GLN A 19 14.91 -8.86 25.38
C GLN A 19 14.68 -9.00 23.87
N ALA A 20 13.45 -8.76 23.44
CA ALA A 20 13.20 -8.36 22.07
C ALA A 20 14.08 -7.15 21.82
N LYS A 21 15.19 -7.35 21.11
CA LYS A 21 15.96 -6.27 20.53
C LYS A 21 15.04 -5.58 19.53
N ASN A 22 14.24 -4.62 20.01
CA ASN A 22 13.70 -3.58 19.18
C ASN A 22 14.92 -2.82 18.63
N GLN A 23 15.44 -3.29 17.50
CA GLN A 23 16.25 -2.46 16.65
C GLN A 23 15.29 -1.44 16.05
N SER A 24 14.98 -0.42 16.80
CA SER A 24 14.50 0.84 16.27
C SER A 24 15.55 1.29 15.25
N LYS A 25 15.31 0.95 13.97
CA LYS A 25 16.01 1.61 12.88
C LYS A 25 15.63 3.08 13.02
N THR A 26 16.59 3.90 13.41
CA THR A 26 16.42 5.34 13.51
C THR A 26 15.96 5.85 12.15
N ASN A 27 14.67 6.06 12.04
CA ASN A 27 14.11 6.86 10.96
C ASN A 27 14.82 8.20 10.96
N SER A 28 15.12 8.70 9.79
CA SER A 28 15.63 10.05 9.64
C SER A 28 14.67 10.98 10.39
N SER A 29 15.08 11.47 11.54
CA SER A 29 14.30 12.39 12.37
C SER A 29 14.13 13.77 11.73
N LYS A 30 14.53 13.93 10.47
CA LYS A 30 14.42 15.17 9.71
C LYS A 30 13.23 15.10 8.77
N GLY A 31 12.31 16.05 8.93
CA GLY A 31 11.27 16.29 7.93
C GLY A 31 11.89 16.67 6.58
N PHE A 32 11.15 16.43 5.51
CA PHE A 32 11.56 16.75 4.14
C PHE A 32 10.40 17.37 3.35
N VAL A 33 10.71 17.92 2.18
CA VAL A 33 9.73 18.44 1.24
C VAL A 33 9.96 17.76 -0.10
N VAL A 34 8.91 17.15 -0.65
CA VAL A 34 8.86 16.71 -2.05
C VAL A 34 8.04 17.72 -2.83
N ARG A 35 8.62 18.31 -3.87
CA ARG A 35 7.96 19.33 -4.68
C ARG A 35 6.91 18.70 -5.61
N SER A 36 5.95 19.50 -6.07
CA SER A 36 4.94 19.10 -7.05
C SER A 36 5.62 18.53 -8.31
N GLY A 37 5.09 17.41 -8.84
CA GLY A 37 5.64 16.72 -10.00
C GLY A 37 7.05 16.15 -9.78
N LYS A 38 7.41 15.84 -8.52
CA LYS A 38 8.70 15.20 -8.19
C LYS A 38 8.50 13.99 -7.31
N ASP A 39 9.22 12.94 -7.65
CA ASP A 39 9.35 11.75 -6.83
C ASP A 39 10.39 11.94 -5.70
N ARG A 40 10.19 11.25 -4.57
CA ARG A 40 11.06 11.27 -3.38
C ARG A 40 12.50 10.86 -3.68
N TYR A 41 12.68 9.94 -4.63
CA TYR A 41 13.97 9.36 -5.02
C TYR A 41 14.34 9.66 -6.46
N GLN A 42 13.56 10.49 -7.17
CA GLN A 42 13.70 10.77 -8.60
C GLN A 42 13.53 9.50 -9.46
N GLU A 43 12.73 8.56 -9.00
CA GLU A 43 12.34 7.37 -9.76
C GLU A 43 11.18 7.73 -10.70
N GLU A 44 11.17 7.14 -11.90
CA GLU A 44 10.07 7.29 -12.86
C GLU A 44 9.26 6.00 -12.88
N LEU A 45 8.09 6.02 -12.23
CA LEU A 45 7.16 4.92 -12.25
C LEU A 45 5.97 5.26 -13.13
N TYR A 46 5.80 4.52 -14.22
CA TYR A 46 4.64 4.63 -15.09
C TYR A 46 3.87 3.32 -15.09
N ILE A 47 2.59 3.36 -14.68
CA ILE A 47 1.79 2.17 -14.42
C ILE A 47 0.39 2.38 -14.97
N MET A 48 -0.02 1.53 -15.92
CA MET A 48 -1.39 1.48 -16.45
C MET A 48 -1.97 2.88 -16.80
N GLY A 49 -1.18 3.69 -17.51
CA GLY A 49 -1.61 5.02 -17.98
C GLY A 49 -1.56 6.12 -16.92
N GLY A 50 -0.75 5.95 -15.88
CA GLY A 50 -0.50 6.97 -14.85
C GLY A 50 0.95 7.03 -14.42
N GLU A 51 1.44 8.22 -14.14
CA GLU A 51 2.69 8.47 -13.43
C GLU A 51 2.45 8.32 -11.93
N PHE A 52 3.42 7.79 -11.20
CA PHE A 52 3.37 7.60 -9.76
C PHE A 52 4.62 8.17 -9.11
N ASP A 53 4.47 9.31 -8.47
CA ASP A 53 5.52 9.98 -7.71
C ASP A 53 5.44 9.58 -6.23
N CYS A 54 6.42 8.90 -5.69
CA CYS A 54 6.51 8.64 -4.26
C CYS A 54 6.66 9.96 -3.49
N LYS A 55 5.75 10.24 -2.57
CA LYS A 55 5.83 11.42 -1.69
C LYS A 55 6.31 11.05 -0.29
N VAL A 56 5.89 9.89 0.21
CA VAL A 56 6.34 9.30 1.47
C VAL A 56 6.61 7.82 1.23
N SER A 57 7.85 7.39 1.38
CA SER A 57 8.26 6.00 1.23
C SER A 57 7.96 5.19 2.49
N SER A 58 7.75 3.90 2.32
CA SER A 58 7.70 2.94 3.43
C SER A 58 8.94 3.03 4.34
N LYS A 59 10.10 3.38 3.77
CA LYS A 59 11.37 3.56 4.51
C LYS A 59 11.38 4.80 5.39
N ASP A 60 10.62 5.85 5.03
CA ASP A 60 10.53 7.08 5.82
C ASP A 60 9.71 6.89 7.11
N THR A 61 8.88 5.83 7.17
CA THR A 61 7.86 5.63 8.21
C THR A 61 7.97 4.27 8.93
N ASP A 62 9.08 3.54 8.77
CA ASP A 62 9.25 2.16 9.27
C ASP A 62 8.11 1.23 8.82
N GLY A 63 7.62 1.41 7.59
CA GLY A 63 6.54 0.63 7.01
C GLY A 63 5.13 1.04 7.46
N ALA A 64 4.98 2.13 8.22
CA ALA A 64 3.67 2.54 8.72
C ALA A 64 2.80 3.21 7.64
N LEU A 65 3.41 3.90 6.67
CA LEU A 65 2.69 4.66 5.65
C LEU A 65 3.49 4.71 4.34
N LEU A 66 2.77 4.64 3.23
CA LEU A 66 3.27 4.91 1.88
C LEU A 66 2.31 5.89 1.20
N ILE A 67 2.84 6.90 0.52
CA ILE A 67 2.03 7.87 -0.24
C ILE A 67 2.61 8.04 -1.63
N TYR A 68 1.77 7.81 -2.63
CA TYR A 68 1.99 8.18 -4.02
C TYR A 68 1.06 9.32 -4.45
N ASP A 69 1.60 10.24 -5.24
CA ASP A 69 0.84 11.18 -6.07
C ASP A 69 0.79 10.57 -7.47
N THR A 70 -0.41 10.29 -7.98
CA THR A 70 -0.56 9.74 -9.33
C THR A 70 -1.27 10.70 -10.24
N VAL A 71 -0.65 10.97 -11.39
CA VAL A 71 -1.23 11.75 -12.48
C VAL A 71 -1.60 10.77 -13.60
N ARG A 72 -2.86 10.83 -14.03
CA ARG A 72 -3.43 9.92 -15.03
C ARG A 72 -3.99 10.68 -16.22
N GLU A 73 -3.47 10.39 -17.39
CA GLU A 73 -3.97 10.94 -18.65
C GLU A 73 -5.15 10.11 -19.19
N THR A 74 -5.00 8.78 -19.13
CA THR A 74 -6.01 7.87 -19.70
C THR A 74 -7.12 7.54 -18.70
N LYS A 75 -8.33 7.31 -19.22
CA LYS A 75 -9.45 6.77 -18.45
C LYS A 75 -9.16 5.35 -17.97
N GLY A 76 -9.88 4.93 -16.92
CA GLY A 76 -9.77 3.59 -16.35
C GLY A 76 -8.94 3.54 -15.08
N GLY A 77 -8.68 2.31 -14.65
CA GLY A 77 -8.00 2.01 -13.40
C GLY A 77 -7.69 0.52 -13.27
N PRO A 78 -7.28 0.07 -12.07
CA PRO A 78 -6.94 -1.33 -11.83
C PRO A 78 -8.17 -2.25 -11.86
N ALA A 79 -7.92 -3.54 -11.95
CA ALA A 79 -8.91 -4.58 -11.71
C ALA A 79 -9.45 -4.49 -10.27
N LEU A 80 -10.68 -4.98 -10.04
CA LEU A 80 -11.25 -5.10 -8.70
C LEU A 80 -10.41 -6.06 -7.88
N HIS A 81 -9.88 -5.60 -6.75
CA HIS A 81 -8.96 -6.34 -5.89
C HIS A 81 -9.15 -5.95 -4.43
N PHE A 82 -8.50 -6.67 -3.53
CA PHE A 82 -8.37 -6.27 -2.14
C PHE A 82 -6.96 -6.54 -1.64
N HIS A 83 -6.58 -5.84 -0.57
CA HIS A 83 -5.34 -6.04 0.17
C HIS A 83 -5.60 -6.85 1.43
N GLU A 84 -4.76 -7.84 1.71
CA GLU A 84 -4.89 -8.69 2.91
C GLU A 84 -4.60 -7.90 4.20
N SER A 85 -3.68 -6.95 4.15
CA SER A 85 -3.13 -6.31 5.34
C SER A 85 -3.04 -4.79 5.29
N GLN A 86 -3.32 -4.15 4.15
CA GLN A 86 -3.24 -2.71 3.96
C GLN A 86 -4.63 -2.10 3.77
N ASP A 87 -4.90 -1.00 4.45
CA ASP A 87 -5.97 -0.09 4.09
C ASP A 87 -5.48 0.81 2.96
N GLU A 88 -6.33 1.11 1.98
CA GLU A 88 -6.02 2.01 0.88
C GLU A 88 -6.91 3.25 0.94
N LEU A 89 -6.33 4.41 0.68
CA LEU A 89 -6.99 5.69 0.80
C LEU A 89 -6.75 6.50 -0.48
N PHE A 90 -7.79 7.21 -0.93
CA PHE A 90 -7.75 8.02 -2.14
C PHE A 90 -8.15 9.45 -1.80
N TYR A 91 -7.34 10.43 -2.18
CA TYR A 91 -7.68 11.85 -2.09
C TYR A 91 -7.59 12.47 -3.47
N ILE A 92 -8.70 12.96 -4.00
CA ILE A 92 -8.76 13.50 -5.35
C ILE A 92 -8.26 14.94 -5.34
N ILE A 93 -7.22 15.20 -6.12
CA ILE A 93 -6.64 16.54 -6.31
C ILE A 93 -7.25 17.22 -7.53
N LYS A 94 -7.46 16.47 -8.63
CA LYS A 94 -7.92 17.01 -9.92
C LYS A 94 -8.66 15.93 -10.72
N GLY A 95 -9.63 16.33 -11.52
CA GLY A 95 -10.39 15.44 -12.38
C GLY A 95 -11.52 14.74 -11.65
N GLU A 96 -12.10 13.76 -12.31
CA GLU A 96 -13.22 12.97 -11.82
C GLU A 96 -12.88 11.47 -11.83
N PHE A 97 -13.29 10.80 -10.78
CA PHE A 97 -13.06 9.37 -10.58
C PHE A 97 -14.34 8.70 -10.09
N ILE A 98 -14.50 7.43 -10.42
CA ILE A 98 -15.38 6.52 -9.71
C ILE A 98 -14.53 5.62 -8.82
N VAL A 99 -14.91 5.46 -7.55
CA VAL A 99 -14.28 4.53 -6.61
C VAL A 99 -15.34 3.57 -6.12
N ARG A 100 -15.08 2.28 -6.25
CA ARG A 100 -15.91 1.21 -5.68
C ARG A 100 -15.24 0.68 -4.43
N VAL A 101 -16.00 0.52 -3.34
CA VAL A 101 -15.58 -0.14 -2.10
C VAL A 101 -16.69 -1.09 -1.66
N GLY A 102 -16.41 -2.38 -1.67
CA GLY A 102 -17.43 -3.41 -1.48
C GLY A 102 -18.48 -3.38 -2.60
N ASP A 103 -19.74 -3.22 -2.20
CA ASP A 103 -20.87 -3.12 -3.12
C ASP A 103 -21.22 -1.68 -3.53
N ASP A 104 -20.65 -0.68 -2.87
CA ASP A 104 -20.94 0.71 -3.10
C ASP A 104 -19.96 1.34 -4.12
N ALA A 105 -20.47 2.21 -4.99
CA ALA A 105 -19.70 2.98 -5.95
C ALA A 105 -19.97 4.47 -5.80
N PHE A 106 -18.91 5.26 -5.76
CA PHE A 106 -18.94 6.69 -5.48
C PHE A 106 -18.29 7.46 -6.63
N ASN A 107 -18.97 8.51 -7.12
CA ASN A 107 -18.37 9.49 -8.03
C ASN A 107 -17.64 10.54 -7.19
N LEU A 108 -16.35 10.69 -7.41
CA LEU A 108 -15.48 11.59 -6.67
C LEU A 108 -14.91 12.67 -7.58
N LYS A 109 -14.72 13.85 -7.02
CA LYS A 109 -14.12 15.03 -7.65
C LYS A 109 -13.07 15.65 -6.74
N ALA A 110 -12.38 16.66 -7.22
CA ALA A 110 -11.37 17.38 -6.44
C ALA A 110 -11.85 17.77 -5.03
N GLY A 111 -11.08 17.41 -4.00
CA GLY A 111 -11.37 17.59 -2.59
C GLY A 111 -12.06 16.40 -1.92
N ASP A 112 -12.59 15.45 -2.67
CA ASP A 112 -13.23 14.26 -2.12
C ASP A 112 -12.19 13.22 -1.67
N PHE A 113 -12.58 12.41 -0.68
CA PHE A 113 -11.76 11.39 -0.06
C PHE A 113 -12.51 10.06 0.02
N ALA A 114 -11.85 8.95 -0.31
CA ALA A 114 -12.38 7.60 -0.13
C ALA A 114 -11.44 6.74 0.72
N PHE A 115 -12.03 5.83 1.50
CA PHE A 115 -11.33 4.88 2.33
C PHE A 115 -11.77 3.46 1.98
N ALA A 116 -10.83 2.63 1.57
CA ALA A 116 -11.02 1.21 1.28
C ALA A 116 -10.33 0.37 2.37
N PRO A 117 -11.08 -0.22 3.30
CA PRO A 117 -10.52 -1.09 4.33
C PRO A 117 -9.86 -2.33 3.71
N ARG A 118 -8.82 -2.84 4.35
CA ARG A 118 -8.23 -4.15 4.02
C ARG A 118 -9.29 -5.24 3.94
N LYS A 119 -9.09 -6.22 3.06
CA LYS A 119 -9.99 -7.34 2.80
C LYS A 119 -11.34 -6.98 2.17
N ILE A 120 -11.60 -5.69 1.92
CA ILE A 120 -12.79 -5.25 1.20
C ILE A 120 -12.42 -5.01 -0.26
N PRO A 121 -13.08 -5.70 -1.23
CA PRO A 121 -12.85 -5.49 -2.65
C PRO A 121 -13.06 -4.02 -3.04
N HIS A 122 -12.08 -3.45 -3.76
CA HIS A 122 -12.16 -2.08 -4.22
C HIS A 122 -11.42 -1.89 -5.55
N ALA A 123 -11.75 -0.82 -6.23
CA ALA A 123 -11.08 -0.34 -7.43
C ALA A 123 -11.44 1.13 -7.65
N PHE A 124 -10.64 1.81 -8.45
CA PHE A 124 -11.00 3.13 -8.96
C PHE A 124 -10.95 3.15 -10.49
N ALA A 125 -11.59 4.13 -11.09
CA ALA A 125 -11.40 4.46 -12.50
C ALA A 125 -11.48 5.98 -12.69
N LYS A 126 -10.52 6.55 -13.42
CA LYS A 126 -10.62 7.92 -13.92
C LYS A 126 -11.70 7.96 -15.01
N THR A 127 -12.63 8.90 -14.91
CA THR A 127 -13.78 9.01 -15.81
C THR A 127 -13.73 10.25 -16.70
N SER A 128 -13.10 11.33 -16.24
CA SER A 128 -12.98 12.59 -17.00
C SER A 128 -12.11 12.46 -18.25
N ASP A 129 -12.37 13.29 -19.26
CA ASP A 129 -11.52 13.41 -20.44
C ASP A 129 -10.22 14.18 -20.15
N SER A 130 -10.29 15.13 -19.21
CA SER A 130 -9.12 15.87 -18.73
C SER A 130 -8.22 14.99 -17.85
N GLU A 131 -6.99 15.44 -17.64
CA GLU A 131 -6.06 14.83 -16.68
C GLU A 131 -6.70 14.68 -15.30
N GLY A 132 -6.43 13.55 -14.65
CA GLY A 132 -6.82 13.29 -13.27
C GLY A 132 -5.60 13.16 -12.38
N GLN A 133 -5.71 13.63 -11.12
CA GLN A 133 -4.65 13.52 -10.13
C GLN A 133 -5.23 13.15 -8.76
N MET A 134 -4.59 12.22 -8.07
CA MET A 134 -4.97 11.85 -6.71
C MET A 134 -3.78 11.37 -5.90
N LEU A 135 -3.88 11.50 -4.58
CA LEU A 135 -3.01 10.76 -3.66
C LEU A 135 -3.59 9.37 -3.45
N VAL A 136 -2.72 8.36 -3.55
CA VAL A 136 -2.99 6.98 -3.15
C VAL A 136 -2.10 6.67 -1.96
N MET A 137 -2.70 6.20 -0.86
CA MET A 137 -2.01 5.99 0.40
C MET A 137 -2.29 4.59 0.92
N PHE A 138 -1.29 3.97 1.53
CA PHE A 138 -1.38 2.62 2.11
C PHE A 138 -0.95 2.63 3.56
N GLN A 139 -1.79 2.05 4.44
CA GLN A 139 -1.52 1.94 5.86
C GLN A 139 -1.87 0.52 6.40
N PRO A 140 -0.88 -0.24 6.90
CA PRO A 140 0.54 0.00 6.77
C PRO A 140 1.00 -0.05 5.30
N ALA A 141 2.22 0.40 5.02
CA ALA A 141 2.77 0.36 3.65
C ALA A 141 2.89 -1.07 3.08
N GLY A 142 3.15 -2.05 3.93
CA GLY A 142 3.36 -3.44 3.51
C GLY A 142 4.43 -3.56 2.44
N LEU A 143 4.14 -4.34 1.40
CA LEU A 143 5.01 -4.53 0.22
C LEU A 143 4.59 -3.63 -0.96
N MET A 144 3.74 -2.62 -0.74
CA MET A 144 3.17 -1.85 -1.85
C MET A 144 4.18 -1.02 -2.61
N GLU A 145 5.23 -0.50 -1.95
CA GLU A 145 6.29 0.22 -2.66
C GLU A 145 7.03 -0.67 -3.65
N ASP A 146 7.32 -1.91 -3.26
CA ASP A 146 7.95 -2.90 -4.12
C ASP A 146 7.01 -3.36 -5.25
N PHE A 147 5.74 -3.55 -4.94
CA PHE A 147 4.71 -3.83 -5.95
C PHE A 147 4.69 -2.79 -7.07
N PHE A 148 4.63 -1.49 -6.73
CA PHE A 148 4.58 -0.43 -7.74
C PHE A 148 5.85 -0.39 -8.60
N LYS A 149 7.02 -0.62 -8.02
CA LYS A 149 8.29 -0.71 -8.75
C LYS A 149 8.29 -1.89 -9.73
N GLN A 150 7.88 -3.07 -9.29
CA GLN A 150 7.79 -4.26 -10.13
C GLN A 150 6.71 -4.10 -11.22
N MET A 151 5.56 -3.50 -10.89
CA MET A 151 4.50 -3.22 -11.84
C MET A 151 4.96 -2.29 -12.97
N SER A 152 5.72 -1.24 -12.65
CA SER A 152 6.33 -0.36 -13.64
C SER A 152 7.33 -1.10 -14.54
N GLN A 153 8.10 -2.03 -14.00
CA GLN A 153 9.04 -2.85 -14.78
C GLN A 153 8.31 -3.83 -15.71
N LEU A 154 7.21 -4.43 -15.27
CA LEU A 154 6.36 -5.28 -16.12
C LEU A 154 5.80 -4.51 -17.31
N GLY A 155 5.37 -3.26 -17.12
CA GLY A 155 4.90 -2.39 -18.19
C GLY A 155 5.98 -2.08 -19.24
N LYS A 156 7.24 -2.03 -18.84
CA LYS A 156 8.39 -1.84 -19.74
C LYS A 156 8.81 -3.13 -20.45
N ASN A 157 8.62 -4.29 -19.81
CA ASN A 157 9.07 -5.60 -20.28
C ASN A 157 7.89 -6.58 -20.31
N ILE A 158 6.99 -6.40 -21.28
CA ILE A 158 5.76 -7.18 -21.39
C ILE A 158 6.06 -8.68 -21.51
N PRO A 159 5.71 -9.52 -20.51
CA PRO A 159 5.93 -10.96 -20.59
C PRO A 159 4.95 -11.63 -21.58
N LYS A 160 5.32 -12.82 -22.06
CA LYS A 160 4.45 -13.60 -22.97
C LYS A 160 3.11 -13.97 -22.34
N ASP A 161 3.12 -14.22 -21.04
CA ASP A 161 1.91 -14.50 -20.24
C ASP A 161 1.75 -13.38 -19.20
N MET A 162 1.15 -12.28 -19.63
CA MET A 162 0.91 -11.12 -18.79
C MET A 162 -0.11 -11.42 -17.67
N GLU A 163 -1.12 -12.22 -17.96
CA GLU A 163 -2.16 -12.53 -16.97
C GLU A 163 -1.58 -13.31 -15.79
N HIS A 164 -0.77 -14.32 -16.05
CA HIS A 164 -0.09 -15.09 -15.00
C HIS A 164 0.89 -14.22 -14.21
N ALA A 165 1.71 -13.43 -14.91
CA ALA A 165 2.68 -12.53 -14.27
C ALA A 165 2.00 -11.49 -13.35
N LEU A 166 0.86 -10.93 -13.77
CA LEU A 166 0.09 -10.01 -12.93
C LEU A 166 -0.51 -10.74 -11.72
N LYS A 167 -1.09 -11.91 -11.91
CA LYS A 167 -1.67 -12.69 -10.81
C LYS A 167 -0.62 -13.03 -9.76
N ASP A 168 0.56 -13.46 -10.17
CA ASP A 168 1.66 -13.77 -9.28
C ASP A 168 2.15 -12.51 -8.55
N LEU A 169 2.30 -11.39 -9.26
CA LEU A 169 2.72 -10.13 -8.68
C LEU A 169 1.74 -9.66 -7.58
N PHE A 170 0.44 -9.69 -7.85
CA PHE A 170 -0.58 -9.33 -6.87
C PHE A 170 -0.51 -10.25 -5.64
N SER A 171 -0.49 -11.56 -5.87
CA SER A 171 -0.49 -12.57 -4.80
C SER A 171 0.74 -12.47 -3.90
N THR A 172 1.93 -12.29 -4.46
CA THR A 172 3.18 -12.16 -3.69
C THR A 172 3.25 -10.88 -2.87
N HIS A 173 2.46 -9.86 -3.22
CA HIS A 173 2.37 -8.59 -2.48
C HIS A 173 1.13 -8.50 -1.57
N GLY A 174 0.48 -9.64 -1.30
CA GLY A 174 -0.64 -9.69 -0.36
C GLY A 174 -1.93 -9.09 -0.91
N MET A 175 -2.12 -9.14 -2.22
CA MET A 175 -3.34 -8.70 -2.89
C MET A 175 -4.01 -9.86 -3.64
N GLN A 176 -5.34 -9.76 -3.81
CA GLN A 176 -6.10 -10.69 -4.63
C GLN A 176 -6.99 -9.94 -5.62
N VAL A 177 -6.87 -10.29 -6.89
CA VAL A 177 -7.78 -9.82 -7.94
C VAL A 177 -9.06 -10.65 -7.89
N VAL A 178 -10.20 -9.99 -7.75
CA VAL A 178 -11.52 -10.64 -7.58
C VAL A 178 -12.54 -10.22 -8.63
N GLY A 179 -12.16 -9.38 -9.58
CA GLY A 179 -13.03 -8.98 -10.67
C GLY A 179 -12.32 -8.10 -11.72
N PRO A 180 -13.03 -7.75 -12.80
CA PRO A 180 -12.49 -6.89 -13.85
C PRO A 180 -12.34 -5.43 -13.38
N PRO A 181 -11.65 -4.59 -14.15
CA PRO A 181 -11.69 -3.13 -13.96
C PRO A 181 -13.11 -2.58 -13.99
N LEU A 182 -13.34 -1.44 -13.34
CA LEU A 182 -14.65 -0.78 -13.34
C LEU A 182 -15.04 -0.34 -14.74
N LYS A 183 -16.32 -0.53 -15.07
CA LYS A 183 -16.97 0.10 -16.22
C LYS A 183 -17.53 1.45 -15.79
N TYR A 184 -17.41 2.47 -16.64
CA TYR A 184 -17.79 3.87 -16.35
C TYR A 184 -18.33 4.54 -17.61
#